data_3a443efcc6ab216ebabbe9e051768572
#
_entry.id   3a443efcc6ab216ebabbe9e051768572
#
_cell.length_a   1.000
_cell.length_b   1.000
_cell.length_c   1.000
_cell.angle_alpha   90.00
_cell.angle_beta   90.00
_cell.angle_gamma   90.00
#
_symmetry.space_group_name_H-M   'P 1'
#
loop_
_entity.id
_entity.type
_entity.pdbx_description
1 polymer ?
#
loop_
_entity_poly.entity_id
_entity_poly.type
_entity_poly.pdbx_seq_one_letter_code
_entity_poly.pdbx_strand_id
1 'polypeptide(L)'
;MKVYLSNINESWVIDRMRHEWYEHNKDISSQNPKDADVIWIISPWMWKKEPKKYLKSKKVICSVFHMEENDFSKAGIKKFKKRDKYIDCYHVISLKTKELLESITDKEIAYIPFWVNSKIWFEIKNKIELREKYGIEKNSFVVGSFQRDTEGKDLISPKLIKGPDRLASILKKFNTEKKHLVVLLAGKRRQYIISKLEEENINYIYLEMVDFKTLNELYNTLDLYIVTSRIEGGPQSIVECGISKTPIISTDVGIASEILDEKSIFDMDNFLNAEPNIETAYKNSMKLSIPNGFVRYLELFKSLVIK
;
A
#
# COMPACT_ATOMS: atom_id res chain seq x y z
N MET A 1 5.09 -25.53 14.16
CA MET A 1 5.43 -24.71 12.97
C MET A 1 5.97 -23.38 13.44
N LYS A 2 7.14 -22.97 12.92
CA LYS A 2 7.74 -21.64 13.14
C LYS A 2 7.95 -20.94 11.82
N VAL A 3 7.63 -19.65 11.76
CA VAL A 3 7.74 -18.81 10.57
C VAL A 3 8.78 -17.72 10.79
N TYR A 4 9.71 -17.59 9.88
CA TYR A 4 10.68 -16.50 9.82
C TYR A 4 10.33 -15.54 8.70
N LEU A 5 10.24 -14.25 8.98
CA LEU A 5 10.09 -13.20 7.99
C LEU A 5 11.43 -12.56 7.68
N SER A 6 11.77 -12.47 6.39
CA SER A 6 13.01 -11.82 5.95
C SER A 6 13.11 -10.39 6.49
N ASN A 7 14.32 -9.99 6.91
CA ASN A 7 14.56 -8.69 7.52
C ASN A 7 14.93 -7.65 6.46
N ILE A 8 14.13 -6.62 6.31
CA ILE A 8 14.31 -5.58 5.28
C ILE A 8 15.06 -4.37 5.83
N ASN A 9 14.64 -3.83 6.96
CA ASN A 9 15.23 -2.67 7.63
C ASN A 9 15.32 -1.42 6.72
N GLU A 10 14.21 -1.09 6.05
CA GLU A 10 14.09 0.06 5.13
C GLU A 10 13.28 1.22 5.73
N SER A 11 12.87 1.13 6.99
CA SER A 11 12.01 2.11 7.69
C SER A 11 10.73 2.42 6.92
N TRP A 12 10.07 1.38 6.39
CA TRP A 12 8.92 1.50 5.52
C TRP A 12 7.75 0.59 5.97
N VAL A 13 6.63 0.62 5.23
CA VAL A 13 5.40 -0.14 5.52
C VAL A 13 5.65 -1.62 5.79
N ILE A 14 6.60 -2.22 5.10
CA ILE A 14 6.94 -3.64 5.28
C ILE A 14 7.62 -3.91 6.63
N ASP A 15 8.42 -2.97 7.14
CA ASP A 15 9.00 -3.10 8.48
C ASP A 15 7.93 -3.02 9.56
N ARG A 16 6.89 -2.14 9.38
CA ARG A 16 5.70 -2.09 10.23
C ARG A 16 4.97 -3.43 10.22
N MET A 17 4.68 -3.97 9.03
CA MET A 17 3.99 -5.26 8.88
C MET A 17 4.77 -6.40 9.52
N ARG A 18 6.09 -6.41 9.33
CA ARG A 18 6.96 -7.37 9.99
C ARG A 18 6.89 -7.26 11.52
N HIS A 19 6.92 -6.04 12.05
CA HIS A 19 6.77 -5.79 13.49
C HIS A 19 5.42 -6.28 14.02
N GLU A 20 4.32 -5.90 13.37
CA GLU A 20 2.95 -6.33 13.71
C GLU A 20 2.81 -7.86 13.68
N TRP A 21 3.41 -8.51 12.67
CA TRP A 21 3.44 -9.97 12.63
C TRP A 21 4.10 -10.56 13.86
N TYR A 22 5.31 -10.14 14.18
CA TYR A 22 6.05 -10.67 15.34
C TYR A 22 5.41 -10.34 16.68
N GLU A 23 4.74 -9.22 16.79
CA GLU A 23 4.00 -8.84 17.98
C GLU A 23 2.79 -9.76 18.25
N HIS A 24 2.03 -10.07 17.21
CA HIS A 24 0.78 -10.83 17.36
C HIS A 24 0.94 -12.36 17.22
N ASN A 25 2.02 -12.82 16.62
CA ASN A 25 2.25 -14.24 16.33
C ASN A 25 3.55 -14.77 16.95
N LYS A 26 3.88 -14.33 18.16
CA LYS A 26 5.15 -14.67 18.88
C LYS A 26 5.37 -16.18 18.96
N ASP A 27 4.32 -16.92 19.31
CA ASP A 27 4.40 -18.36 19.58
C ASP A 27 4.75 -19.20 18.36
N ILE A 28 4.49 -18.67 17.18
CA ILE A 28 4.75 -19.33 15.89
C ILE A 28 5.82 -18.63 15.07
N SER A 29 6.51 -17.65 15.64
CA SER A 29 7.55 -16.88 14.94
C SER A 29 8.95 -17.30 15.36
N SER A 30 9.90 -17.14 14.44
CA SER A 30 11.33 -17.26 14.67
C SER A 30 12.07 -16.02 14.17
N GLN A 31 13.06 -15.56 14.91
CA GLN A 31 13.95 -14.48 14.47
C GLN A 31 15.14 -14.99 13.65
N ASN A 32 15.30 -16.31 13.55
CA ASN A 32 16.40 -16.95 12.84
C ASN A 32 15.86 -17.94 11.81
N PRO A 33 16.23 -17.84 10.52
CA PRO A 33 15.78 -18.76 9.48
C PRO A 33 16.20 -20.23 9.74
N LYS A 34 17.24 -20.46 10.54
CA LYS A 34 17.66 -21.81 10.93
C LYS A 34 16.57 -22.56 11.69
N ASP A 35 15.87 -21.86 12.59
CA ASP A 35 14.90 -22.43 13.52
C ASP A 35 13.46 -22.37 13.01
N ALA A 36 13.28 -21.92 11.77
CA ALA A 36 11.99 -21.84 11.11
C ALA A 36 11.67 -23.07 10.28
N ASP A 37 10.39 -23.41 10.16
CA ASP A 37 9.86 -24.37 9.20
C ASP A 37 9.52 -23.68 7.87
N VAL A 38 9.06 -22.44 7.94
CA VAL A 38 8.71 -21.60 6.80
C VAL A 38 9.54 -20.32 6.79
N ILE A 39 10.15 -20.02 5.66
CA ILE A 39 10.79 -18.74 5.38
C ILE A 39 9.85 -17.90 4.52
N TRP A 40 9.38 -16.79 5.06
CA TRP A 40 8.60 -15.83 4.31
C TRP A 40 9.47 -14.67 3.84
N ILE A 41 9.79 -14.66 2.55
CA ILE A 41 10.46 -13.56 1.87
C ILE A 41 9.40 -12.50 1.59
N ILE A 42 9.24 -11.57 2.53
CA ILE A 42 8.16 -10.57 2.50
C ILE A 42 8.33 -9.53 1.37
N SER A 43 9.54 -9.40 0.82
CA SER A 43 9.82 -8.58 -0.37
C SER A 43 10.73 -9.31 -1.35
N PRO A 44 10.38 -9.37 -2.65
CA PRO A 44 11.01 -10.31 -3.58
C PRO A 44 12.50 -10.06 -3.82
N TRP A 45 13.02 -8.87 -3.58
CA TRP A 45 14.46 -8.57 -3.71
C TRP A 45 15.32 -9.13 -2.56
N MET A 46 14.70 -9.48 -1.42
CA MET A 46 15.38 -9.97 -0.22
C MET A 46 15.92 -11.41 -0.36
N TRP A 47 15.40 -12.20 -1.30
CA TRP A 47 15.79 -13.60 -1.45
C TRP A 47 17.31 -13.82 -1.54
N LYS A 48 18.08 -12.84 -2.07
CA LYS A 48 19.53 -12.93 -2.18
C LYS A 48 20.26 -12.75 -0.86
N LYS A 49 19.64 -12.10 0.10
CA LYS A 49 20.20 -11.88 1.45
C LYS A 49 20.01 -13.11 2.34
N GLU A 50 19.04 -13.97 1.98
CA GLU A 50 18.81 -15.19 2.73
C GLU A 50 19.83 -16.29 2.39
N PRO A 51 20.36 -17.03 3.40
CA PRO A 51 21.31 -18.09 3.17
C PRO A 51 20.69 -19.21 2.32
N LYS A 52 21.30 -19.49 1.18
CA LYS A 52 20.81 -20.50 0.21
C LYS A 52 20.58 -21.89 0.79
N LYS A 53 21.35 -22.27 1.84
CA LYS A 53 21.18 -23.56 2.51
C LYS A 53 19.78 -23.68 3.14
N TYR A 54 19.25 -22.59 3.71
CA TYR A 54 17.91 -22.58 4.32
C TYR A 54 16.82 -22.49 3.25
N LEU A 55 17.04 -21.71 2.18
CA LEU A 55 16.10 -21.67 1.05
C LEU A 55 15.95 -23.03 0.34
N LYS A 56 16.93 -23.95 0.47
CA LYS A 56 16.86 -25.31 -0.08
C LYS A 56 16.28 -26.36 0.86
N SER A 57 16.27 -26.09 2.17
CA SER A 57 15.91 -27.07 3.19
C SER A 57 14.62 -26.73 3.94
N LYS A 58 14.08 -25.56 3.74
CA LYS A 58 12.86 -25.07 4.39
C LYS A 58 11.80 -24.76 3.33
N LYS A 59 10.52 -24.69 3.74
CA LYS A 59 9.46 -24.18 2.87
C LYS A 59 9.62 -22.67 2.69
N VAL A 60 9.52 -22.20 1.46
CA VAL A 60 9.77 -20.79 1.12
C VAL A 60 8.57 -20.16 0.45
N ILE A 61 8.06 -19.10 1.06
CA ILE A 61 7.04 -18.21 0.47
C ILE A 61 7.70 -16.91 0.05
N CYS A 62 7.33 -16.39 -1.11
CA CYS A 62 7.81 -15.08 -1.57
C CYS A 62 6.64 -14.19 -1.96
N SER A 63 6.53 -13.03 -1.28
CA SER A 63 5.54 -12.01 -1.65
C SER A 63 5.97 -11.27 -2.91
N VAL A 64 5.03 -11.06 -3.82
CA VAL A 64 5.15 -10.19 -5.00
C VAL A 64 4.02 -9.18 -4.93
N PHE A 65 4.36 -7.89 -4.82
CA PHE A 65 3.36 -6.84 -4.60
C PHE A 65 2.73 -6.36 -5.91
N HIS A 66 3.55 -6.10 -6.91
CA HIS A 66 3.16 -5.70 -8.26
C HIS A 66 4.21 -6.20 -9.26
N MET A 67 3.85 -6.16 -10.53
CA MET A 67 4.74 -6.45 -11.64
C MET A 67 4.68 -5.29 -12.63
N GLU A 68 5.83 -4.94 -13.18
CA GLU A 68 6.01 -3.89 -14.18
C GLU A 68 6.37 -4.51 -15.52
N GLU A 69 6.22 -3.77 -16.61
CA GLU A 69 6.52 -4.23 -17.97
C GLU A 69 7.94 -4.84 -18.09
N ASN A 70 8.90 -4.23 -17.42
CA ASN A 70 10.29 -4.72 -17.41
C ASN A 70 10.44 -6.11 -16.79
N ASP A 71 9.54 -6.55 -15.93
CA ASP A 71 9.58 -7.89 -15.33
C ASP A 71 9.32 -8.99 -16.36
N PHE A 72 8.59 -8.65 -17.43
CA PHE A 72 8.28 -9.56 -18.56
C PHE A 72 9.33 -9.54 -19.66
N SER A 73 10.32 -8.67 -19.60
CA SER A 73 11.47 -8.68 -20.52
C SER A 73 12.27 -9.98 -20.38
N LYS A 74 13.04 -10.33 -21.41
CA LYS A 74 13.95 -11.50 -21.34
C LYS A 74 14.87 -11.45 -20.10
N ALA A 75 15.35 -10.26 -19.74
CA ALA A 75 16.20 -10.05 -18.56
C ALA A 75 15.40 -10.21 -17.26
N GLY A 76 14.19 -9.66 -17.20
CA GLY A 76 13.26 -9.77 -16.06
C GLY A 76 12.91 -11.23 -15.78
N ILE A 77 12.47 -11.97 -16.80
CA ILE A 77 12.15 -13.41 -16.69
C ILE A 77 13.39 -14.21 -16.25
N LYS A 78 14.57 -13.93 -16.81
CA LYS A 78 15.81 -14.59 -16.38
C LYS A 78 16.14 -14.32 -14.90
N LYS A 79 15.89 -13.09 -14.43
CA LYS A 79 16.06 -12.70 -13.01
C LYS A 79 15.01 -13.40 -12.12
N PHE A 80 13.76 -13.44 -12.56
CA PHE A 80 12.66 -14.14 -11.88
C PHE A 80 12.99 -15.62 -11.70
N LYS A 81 13.31 -16.35 -12.78
CA LYS A 81 13.63 -17.79 -12.75
C LYS A 81 14.81 -18.16 -11.82
N LYS A 82 15.72 -17.23 -11.53
CA LYS A 82 16.79 -17.46 -10.53
C LYS A 82 16.23 -17.55 -9.09
N ARG A 83 15.23 -16.78 -8.77
CA ARG A 83 14.52 -16.81 -7.46
C ARG A 83 13.56 -17.99 -7.40
N ASP A 84 12.80 -18.20 -8.47
CA ASP A 84 11.75 -19.21 -8.60
C ASP A 84 12.20 -20.63 -8.18
N LYS A 85 13.49 -20.97 -8.40
CA LYS A 85 14.09 -22.25 -7.99
C LYS A 85 14.04 -22.53 -6.49
N TYR A 86 13.86 -21.51 -5.66
CA TYR A 86 13.88 -21.62 -4.21
C TYR A 86 12.50 -21.41 -3.59
N ILE A 87 11.49 -21.08 -4.39
CA ILE A 87 10.16 -20.73 -3.90
C ILE A 87 9.25 -21.95 -4.01
N ASP A 88 8.54 -22.26 -2.93
CA ASP A 88 7.50 -23.30 -2.93
C ASP A 88 6.13 -22.69 -3.29
N CYS A 89 5.85 -21.48 -2.77
CA CYS A 89 4.59 -20.78 -3.02
C CYS A 89 4.85 -19.27 -3.14
N TYR A 90 4.20 -18.63 -4.09
CA TYR A 90 4.14 -17.16 -4.13
C TYR A 90 2.95 -16.64 -3.35
N HIS A 91 3.13 -15.48 -2.76
CA HIS A 91 2.06 -14.72 -2.12
C HIS A 91 1.89 -13.40 -2.87
N VAL A 92 0.66 -13.05 -3.17
CA VAL A 92 0.27 -11.77 -3.80
C VAL A 92 -0.86 -11.11 -3.02
N ILE A 93 -0.91 -9.78 -3.11
CA ILE A 93 -1.85 -8.97 -2.33
C ILE A 93 -3.02 -8.44 -3.15
N SER A 94 -3.03 -8.69 -4.47
CA SER A 94 -4.13 -8.33 -5.36
C SER A 94 -4.36 -9.41 -6.43
N LEU A 95 -5.58 -9.51 -6.93
CA LEU A 95 -5.93 -10.43 -8.02
C LEU A 95 -5.21 -10.06 -9.32
N LYS A 96 -5.04 -8.78 -9.60
CA LYS A 96 -4.27 -8.29 -10.76
C LYS A 96 -2.83 -8.78 -10.77
N THR A 97 -2.15 -8.73 -9.61
CA THR A 97 -0.79 -9.26 -9.49
C THR A 97 -0.78 -10.79 -9.63
N LYS A 98 -1.82 -11.49 -9.14
CA LYS A 98 -1.96 -12.93 -9.30
C LYS A 98 -1.97 -13.33 -10.77
N GLU A 99 -2.87 -12.75 -11.56
CA GLU A 99 -3.01 -13.00 -13.00
C GLU A 99 -1.69 -12.78 -13.77
N LEU A 100 -0.99 -11.67 -13.47
CA LEU A 100 0.30 -11.38 -14.08
C LEU A 100 1.35 -12.43 -13.72
N LEU A 101 1.38 -12.88 -12.47
CA LEU A 101 2.38 -13.84 -11.99
C LEU A 101 2.13 -15.24 -12.54
N GLU A 102 0.86 -15.64 -12.72
CA GLU A 102 0.46 -16.92 -13.35
C GLU A 102 1.02 -17.09 -14.76
N SER A 103 1.28 -16.00 -15.47
CA SER A 103 1.85 -16.03 -16.82
C SER A 103 3.33 -16.43 -16.88
N ILE A 104 4.05 -16.45 -15.75
CA ILE A 104 5.51 -16.67 -15.71
C ILE A 104 5.98 -17.79 -14.79
N THR A 105 5.08 -18.40 -14.00
CA THR A 105 5.39 -19.51 -13.10
C THR A 105 4.24 -20.48 -12.98
N ASP A 106 4.56 -21.77 -12.81
CA ASP A 106 3.61 -22.85 -12.51
C ASP A 106 3.50 -23.11 -10.99
N LYS A 107 4.16 -22.30 -10.16
CA LYS A 107 4.11 -22.43 -8.70
C LYS A 107 2.74 -22.03 -8.18
N GLU A 108 2.36 -22.62 -7.04
CA GLU A 108 1.17 -22.19 -6.31
C GLU A 108 1.26 -20.68 -5.98
N ILE A 109 0.16 -19.96 -6.18
CA ILE A 109 0.06 -18.54 -5.90
C ILE A 109 -1.10 -18.31 -4.95
N ALA A 110 -0.78 -17.93 -3.73
CA ALA A 110 -1.76 -17.58 -2.71
C ALA A 110 -2.10 -16.08 -2.78
N TYR A 111 -3.36 -15.76 -3.04
CA TYR A 111 -3.88 -14.40 -2.95
C TYR A 111 -4.39 -14.13 -1.54
N ILE A 112 -3.71 -13.24 -0.82
CA ILE A 112 -4.08 -12.81 0.53
C ILE A 112 -3.72 -11.32 0.68
N PRO A 113 -4.68 -10.39 0.72
CA PRO A 113 -4.39 -8.97 0.99
C PRO A 113 -3.65 -8.80 2.32
N PHE A 114 -2.82 -7.77 2.42
CA PHE A 114 -2.19 -7.43 3.68
C PHE A 114 -3.25 -7.00 4.71
N TRP A 115 -2.94 -7.27 5.97
CA TRP A 115 -3.74 -6.83 7.10
C TRP A 115 -3.62 -5.32 7.35
N VAL A 116 -4.54 -4.81 8.12
CA VAL A 116 -4.54 -3.45 8.64
C VAL A 116 -4.67 -3.46 10.16
N ASN A 117 -3.99 -2.55 10.84
CA ASN A 117 -4.03 -2.46 12.29
C ASN A 117 -5.05 -1.39 12.73
N SER A 118 -6.23 -1.82 13.17
CA SER A 118 -7.30 -0.93 13.63
C SER A 118 -7.01 -0.21 14.96
N LYS A 119 -5.91 -0.52 15.64
CA LYS A 119 -5.42 0.26 16.78
C LYS A 119 -4.60 1.48 16.34
N ILE A 120 -4.09 1.47 15.11
CA ILE A 120 -3.34 2.59 14.51
C ILE A 120 -4.29 3.45 13.68
N TRP A 121 -5.11 2.80 12.84
CA TRP A 121 -6.04 3.46 11.93
C TRP A 121 -7.46 3.34 12.47
N PHE A 122 -8.11 4.46 12.72
CA PHE A 122 -9.47 4.51 13.25
C PHE A 122 -10.10 5.88 13.01
N GLU A 123 -11.41 5.92 13.03
CA GLU A 123 -12.19 7.16 12.94
C GLU A 123 -11.99 8.04 14.17
N ILE A 124 -11.65 9.32 13.96
CA ILE A 124 -11.61 10.36 14.97
C ILE A 124 -12.79 11.31 14.72
N LYS A 125 -13.75 11.35 15.63
CA LYS A 125 -15.02 12.07 15.42
C LYS A 125 -14.89 13.59 15.41
N ASN A 126 -13.91 14.16 16.11
CA ASN A 126 -13.74 15.61 16.20
C ASN A 126 -12.86 16.17 15.06
N LYS A 127 -13.37 16.11 13.84
CA LYS A 127 -12.70 16.62 12.64
C LYS A 127 -12.38 18.11 12.71
N ILE A 128 -13.23 18.90 13.38
CA ILE A 128 -13.04 20.37 13.49
C ILE A 128 -11.78 20.66 14.31
N GLU A 129 -11.64 20.05 15.47
CA GLU A 129 -10.48 20.23 16.35
C GLU A 129 -9.18 19.77 15.67
N LEU A 130 -9.22 18.66 14.92
CA LEU A 130 -8.09 18.22 14.13
C LEU A 130 -7.70 19.25 13.06
N ARG A 131 -8.67 19.84 12.37
CA ARG A 131 -8.40 20.88 11.37
C ARG A 131 -7.77 22.12 11.99
N GLU A 132 -8.28 22.58 13.12
CA GLU A 132 -7.69 23.68 13.88
C GLU A 132 -6.24 23.39 14.29
N LYS A 133 -5.96 22.17 14.79
CA LYS A 133 -4.60 21.72 15.14
C LYS A 133 -3.62 21.84 13.98
N TYR A 134 -4.05 21.55 12.76
CA TYR A 134 -3.22 21.58 11.55
C TYR A 134 -3.34 22.89 10.76
N GLY A 135 -3.99 23.92 11.29
CA GLY A 135 -4.15 25.23 10.63
C GLY A 135 -5.04 25.18 9.38
N ILE A 136 -5.98 24.22 9.33
CA ILE A 136 -6.92 24.07 8.22
C ILE A 136 -8.20 24.84 8.54
N GLU A 137 -8.56 25.77 7.67
CA GLU A 137 -9.80 26.52 7.83
C GLU A 137 -11.03 25.62 7.77
N LYS A 138 -12.03 25.92 8.61
CA LYS A 138 -13.26 25.12 8.75
C LYS A 138 -13.98 24.86 7.43
N ASN A 139 -14.00 25.85 6.54
CA ASN A 139 -14.72 25.80 5.26
C ASN A 139 -13.88 25.27 4.10
N SER A 140 -12.64 24.83 4.34
CA SER A 140 -11.79 24.28 3.32
C SER A 140 -12.30 22.91 2.83
N PHE A 141 -12.20 22.69 1.51
CA PHE A 141 -12.28 21.35 0.95
C PHE A 141 -10.88 20.74 0.92
N VAL A 142 -10.65 19.72 1.75
CA VAL A 142 -9.32 19.16 2.02
C VAL A 142 -9.10 17.88 1.26
N VAL A 143 -8.16 17.89 0.32
CA VAL A 143 -7.76 16.72 -0.46
C VAL A 143 -6.41 16.19 0.01
N GLY A 144 -6.33 14.89 0.30
CA GLY A 144 -5.11 14.23 0.77
C GLY A 144 -4.43 13.35 -0.29
N SER A 145 -3.09 13.34 -0.24
CA SER A 145 -2.25 12.39 -0.98
C SER A 145 -0.94 12.18 -0.22
N PHE A 146 -0.72 10.99 0.34
CA PHE A 146 0.40 10.69 1.23
C PHE A 146 1.41 9.70 0.63
N GLN A 147 1.57 9.74 -0.68
CA GLN A 147 2.50 8.87 -1.39
C GLN A 147 3.67 9.65 -2.00
N ARG A 148 4.82 8.99 -2.15
CA ARG A 148 5.97 9.53 -2.86
C ARG A 148 5.63 9.81 -4.32
N ASP A 149 6.02 10.97 -4.84
CA ASP A 149 5.73 11.41 -6.22
C ASP A 149 6.95 11.65 -7.10
N THR A 150 8.17 11.64 -6.55
CA THR A 150 9.39 11.80 -7.35
C THR A 150 10.29 10.58 -7.31
N GLU A 151 11.11 10.44 -8.36
CA GLU A 151 12.17 9.43 -8.45
C GLU A 151 13.51 10.11 -8.81
N GLY A 152 14.55 9.29 -8.97
CA GLY A 152 15.88 9.83 -9.28
C GLY A 152 16.54 10.58 -8.11
N LYS A 153 17.66 11.23 -8.40
CA LYS A 153 18.42 12.05 -7.45
C LYS A 153 18.07 13.53 -7.51
N ASP A 154 17.45 13.95 -8.59
CA ASP A 154 17.08 15.34 -8.88
C ASP A 154 15.90 15.85 -8.04
N LEU A 155 15.10 14.94 -7.46
CA LEU A 155 13.89 15.24 -6.70
C LEU A 155 12.80 15.99 -7.50
N ILE A 156 12.90 16.02 -8.84
CA ILE A 156 12.01 16.75 -9.75
C ILE A 156 11.26 15.76 -10.65
N SER A 157 11.99 14.74 -11.16
CA SER A 157 11.42 13.74 -12.08
C SER A 157 10.24 13.02 -11.47
N PRO A 158 9.06 13.04 -12.13
CA PRO A 158 7.86 12.40 -11.59
C PRO A 158 7.99 10.88 -11.57
N LYS A 159 7.58 10.26 -10.49
CA LYS A 159 7.41 8.82 -10.42
C LYS A 159 6.08 8.41 -11.07
N LEU A 160 6.05 8.32 -12.39
CA LEU A 160 4.82 8.17 -13.19
C LEU A 160 3.97 6.96 -12.81
N ILE A 161 4.57 5.87 -12.32
CA ILE A 161 3.80 4.71 -11.83
C ILE A 161 2.89 5.08 -10.66
N LYS A 162 3.21 6.13 -9.89
CA LYS A 162 2.40 6.67 -8.79
C LYS A 162 1.40 7.74 -9.24
N GLY A 163 1.43 8.15 -10.50
CA GLY A 163 0.49 9.09 -11.10
C GLY A 163 0.48 10.52 -10.55
N PRO A 164 1.62 11.13 -10.19
CA PRO A 164 1.60 12.50 -9.67
C PRO A 164 1.14 13.54 -10.70
N ASP A 165 1.36 13.26 -11.98
CA ASP A 165 0.86 14.05 -13.11
C ASP A 165 -0.68 14.00 -13.21
N ARG A 166 -1.27 12.82 -12.98
CA ARG A 166 -2.73 12.64 -12.90
C ARG A 166 -3.29 13.40 -11.70
N LEU A 167 -2.64 13.31 -10.54
CA LEU A 167 -3.04 14.06 -9.35
C LEU A 167 -3.03 15.56 -9.61
N ALA A 168 -1.95 16.10 -10.22
CA ALA A 168 -1.87 17.51 -10.57
C ALA A 168 -3.03 17.95 -11.48
N SER A 169 -3.36 17.15 -12.50
CA SER A 169 -4.48 17.42 -13.40
C SER A 169 -5.84 17.44 -12.69
N ILE A 170 -6.08 16.50 -11.77
CA ILE A 170 -7.30 16.45 -10.95
C ILE A 170 -7.39 17.68 -10.03
N LEU A 171 -6.30 18.02 -9.34
CA LEU A 171 -6.26 19.15 -8.40
C LEU A 171 -6.45 20.48 -9.12
N LYS A 172 -5.86 20.65 -10.30
CA LYS A 172 -6.13 21.82 -11.16
C LYS A 172 -7.60 21.96 -11.46
N LYS A 173 -8.29 20.88 -11.84
CA LYS A 173 -9.73 20.89 -12.11
C LYS A 173 -10.53 21.19 -10.85
N PHE A 174 -10.19 20.58 -9.72
CA PHE A 174 -10.84 20.86 -8.44
C PHE A 174 -10.67 22.31 -8.00
N ASN A 175 -9.53 22.95 -8.26
CA ASN A 175 -9.29 24.34 -7.94
C ASN A 175 -10.28 25.29 -8.64
N THR A 176 -10.76 24.92 -9.83
CA THR A 176 -11.79 25.70 -10.53
C THR A 176 -13.21 25.44 -10.02
N GLU A 177 -13.48 24.27 -9.43
CA GLU A 177 -14.82 23.84 -9.04
C GLU A 177 -15.09 23.93 -7.52
N LYS A 178 -14.04 23.76 -6.70
CA LYS A 178 -14.15 23.76 -5.23
C LYS A 178 -13.64 25.08 -4.65
N LYS A 179 -14.50 25.72 -3.88
CA LYS A 179 -14.07 26.90 -3.11
C LYS A 179 -13.14 26.47 -1.95
N HIS A 180 -12.09 27.20 -1.70
CA HIS A 180 -11.15 26.98 -0.60
C HIS A 180 -10.51 25.58 -0.61
N LEU A 181 -10.04 25.14 -1.79
CA LEU A 181 -9.27 23.91 -1.91
C LEU A 181 -7.97 24.01 -1.12
N VAL A 182 -7.70 23.01 -0.28
CA VAL A 182 -6.43 22.81 0.42
C VAL A 182 -5.95 21.39 0.15
N VAL A 183 -4.70 21.25 -0.27
CA VAL A 183 -4.08 19.94 -0.50
C VAL A 183 -3.18 19.57 0.66
N LEU A 184 -3.50 18.46 1.34
CA LEU A 184 -2.69 17.94 2.44
C LEU A 184 -1.76 16.85 1.93
N LEU A 185 -0.46 17.10 2.09
CA LEU A 185 0.60 16.21 1.64
C LEU A 185 1.39 15.67 2.83
N ALA A 186 1.68 14.37 2.82
CA ALA A 186 2.60 13.75 3.77
C ALA A 186 3.57 12.81 3.05
N GLY A 187 4.69 12.47 3.74
CA GLY A 187 5.71 11.59 3.22
C GLY A 187 6.82 12.31 2.46
N LYS A 188 7.93 11.59 2.23
CA LYS A 188 9.10 12.12 1.53
C LYS A 188 8.87 12.27 0.03
N ARG A 189 9.67 13.19 -0.59
CA ARG A 189 9.78 13.31 -2.04
C ARG A 189 8.46 13.71 -2.70
N ARG A 190 7.94 14.87 -2.26
CA ARG A 190 6.70 15.49 -2.75
C ARG A 190 6.95 16.70 -3.66
N GLN A 191 8.19 16.90 -4.09
CA GLN A 191 8.62 18.11 -4.81
C GLN A 191 7.90 18.31 -6.14
N TYR A 192 7.59 17.21 -6.86
CA TYR A 192 6.86 17.31 -8.13
C TYR A 192 5.47 17.90 -7.94
N ILE A 193 4.68 17.32 -7.03
CA ILE A 193 3.31 17.83 -6.81
C ILE A 193 3.32 19.22 -6.19
N ILE A 194 4.25 19.51 -5.29
CA ILE A 194 4.39 20.84 -4.68
C ILE A 194 4.63 21.89 -5.77
N SER A 195 5.56 21.66 -6.71
CA SER A 195 5.78 22.62 -7.81
C SER A 195 4.53 22.84 -8.66
N LYS A 196 3.73 21.79 -8.88
CA LYS A 196 2.47 21.92 -9.64
C LYS A 196 1.38 22.66 -8.86
N LEU A 197 1.34 22.54 -7.55
CA LEU A 197 0.42 23.30 -6.71
C LEU A 197 0.79 24.79 -6.70
N GLU A 198 2.10 25.10 -6.64
CA GLU A 198 2.60 26.47 -6.70
C GLU A 198 2.33 27.12 -8.07
N GLU A 199 2.58 26.41 -9.18
CA GLU A 199 2.25 26.88 -10.55
C GLU A 199 0.76 27.23 -10.71
N GLU A 200 -0.14 26.49 -10.07
CA GLU A 200 -1.61 26.68 -10.17
C GLU A 200 -2.19 27.52 -9.02
N ASN A 201 -1.35 28.08 -8.12
CA ASN A 201 -1.75 28.83 -6.94
C ASN A 201 -2.74 28.07 -6.04
N ILE A 202 -2.51 26.76 -5.84
CA ILE A 202 -3.32 25.91 -4.98
C ILE A 202 -2.69 25.87 -3.58
N ASN A 203 -3.49 26.17 -2.56
CA ASN A 203 -3.03 26.10 -1.17
C ASN A 203 -2.72 24.67 -0.76
N TYR A 204 -1.60 24.47 -0.07
CA TYR A 204 -1.23 23.16 0.45
C TYR A 204 -0.58 23.23 1.84
N ILE A 205 -0.67 22.10 2.54
CA ILE A 205 0.05 21.85 3.79
C ILE A 205 0.92 20.62 3.55
N TYR A 206 2.20 20.71 3.84
CA TYR A 206 3.15 19.62 3.67
C TYR A 206 3.82 19.23 4.97
N LEU A 207 3.69 17.95 5.35
CA LEU A 207 4.35 17.35 6.50
C LEU A 207 5.23 16.19 6.01
N GLU A 208 6.54 16.41 5.93
CA GLU A 208 7.45 15.48 5.25
C GLU A 208 7.43 14.10 5.86
N MET A 209 7.65 14.00 7.16
CA MET A 209 7.64 12.73 7.89
C MET A 209 6.84 12.90 9.18
N VAL A 210 5.85 12.05 9.34
CA VAL A 210 4.99 12.01 10.51
C VAL A 210 4.94 10.58 11.07
N ASP A 211 4.65 10.45 12.36
CA ASP A 211 4.38 9.16 12.96
C ASP A 211 2.98 8.63 12.56
N PHE A 212 2.69 7.39 12.89
CA PHE A 212 1.41 6.77 12.51
C PHE A 212 0.21 7.43 13.20
N LYS A 213 0.38 7.94 14.43
CA LYS A 213 -0.69 8.68 15.13
C LYS A 213 -1.05 9.94 14.36
N THR A 214 -0.05 10.74 14.02
CA THR A 214 -0.23 11.95 13.23
C THR A 214 -0.81 11.62 11.86
N LEU A 215 -0.31 10.56 11.19
CA LEU A 215 -0.84 10.16 9.89
C LEU A 215 -2.32 9.75 9.95
N ASN A 216 -2.75 9.06 11.02
CA ASN A 216 -4.16 8.78 11.24
C ASN A 216 -4.98 10.06 11.48
N GLU A 217 -4.45 11.02 12.25
CA GLU A 217 -5.10 12.31 12.42
C GLU A 217 -5.25 13.05 11.08
N LEU A 218 -4.22 13.03 10.23
CA LEU A 218 -4.28 13.64 8.89
C LEU A 218 -5.36 13.00 8.00
N TYR A 219 -5.49 11.67 7.97
CA TYR A 219 -6.59 11.01 7.27
C TYR A 219 -7.94 11.53 7.74
N ASN A 220 -8.12 11.71 9.04
CA ASN A 220 -9.38 12.17 9.63
C ASN A 220 -9.68 13.67 9.39
N THR A 221 -8.73 14.47 8.88
CA THR A 221 -8.99 15.86 8.46
C THR A 221 -9.56 15.99 7.06
N LEU A 222 -9.44 14.95 6.23
CA LEU A 222 -9.73 15.00 4.80
C LEU A 222 -11.22 14.99 4.48
N ASP A 223 -11.58 15.65 3.39
CA ASP A 223 -12.86 15.47 2.70
C ASP A 223 -12.74 14.45 1.57
N LEU A 224 -11.52 14.26 1.04
CA LEU A 224 -11.25 13.27 -0.01
C LEU A 224 -9.78 12.86 0.00
N TYR A 225 -9.51 11.58 -0.04
CA TYR A 225 -8.20 11.02 -0.38
C TYR A 225 -8.21 10.51 -1.81
N ILE A 226 -7.13 10.76 -2.58
CA ILE A 226 -7.07 10.37 -4.00
C ILE A 226 -5.86 9.49 -4.27
N VAL A 227 -6.10 8.30 -4.82
CA VAL A 227 -5.06 7.42 -5.38
C VAL A 227 -5.09 7.52 -6.89
N THR A 228 -3.98 7.97 -7.49
CA THR A 228 -3.87 8.21 -8.95
C THR A 228 -2.86 7.29 -9.63
N SER A 229 -2.38 6.27 -8.93
CA SER A 229 -1.32 5.38 -9.41
C SER A 229 -1.72 4.65 -10.70
N ARG A 230 -0.71 4.36 -11.53
CA ARG A 230 -0.86 3.49 -12.72
C ARG A 230 -0.58 2.04 -12.37
N ILE A 231 0.38 1.81 -11.47
CA ILE A 231 0.79 0.46 -11.04
C ILE A 231 0.98 0.45 -9.53
N GLU A 232 0.26 -0.43 -8.87
CA GLU A 232 0.35 -0.72 -7.44
C GLU A 232 -0.04 -2.18 -7.17
N GLY A 233 0.50 -2.75 -6.12
CA GLY A 233 0.03 -4.06 -5.63
C GLY A 233 -1.17 -3.92 -4.70
N GLY A 234 -1.02 -3.07 -3.70
CA GLY A 234 -2.08 -2.79 -2.72
C GLY A 234 -1.72 -1.52 -1.96
N PRO A 235 -2.16 -0.35 -2.47
CA PRO A 235 -1.93 0.91 -1.75
C PRO A 235 -2.50 0.81 -0.35
N GLN A 236 -1.65 0.91 0.67
CA GLN A 236 -2.08 0.80 2.07
C GLN A 236 -3.08 1.90 2.44
N SER A 237 -2.95 3.07 1.81
CA SER A 237 -3.92 4.16 1.97
C SER A 237 -5.37 3.77 1.70
N ILE A 238 -5.63 2.77 0.84
CA ILE A 238 -6.99 2.30 0.58
C ILE A 238 -7.59 1.67 1.83
N VAL A 239 -6.89 0.75 2.47
CA VAL A 239 -7.38 0.10 3.69
C VAL A 239 -7.28 1.02 4.91
N GLU A 240 -6.28 1.90 4.96
CA GLU A 240 -6.11 2.90 6.01
C GLU A 240 -7.27 3.92 5.99
N CYS A 241 -7.64 4.46 4.81
CA CYS A 241 -8.82 5.30 4.62
C CYS A 241 -10.11 4.54 4.95
N GLY A 242 -10.22 3.27 4.52
CA GLY A 242 -11.38 2.43 4.84
C GLY A 242 -11.60 2.34 6.34
N ILE A 243 -10.58 2.00 7.13
CA ILE A 243 -10.70 1.87 8.60
C ILE A 243 -10.93 3.22 9.28
N SER A 244 -10.29 4.30 8.83
CA SER A 244 -10.47 5.64 9.40
C SER A 244 -11.75 6.34 8.90
N LYS A 245 -12.52 5.68 8.02
CA LYS A 245 -13.71 6.24 7.37
C LYS A 245 -13.43 7.54 6.60
N THR A 246 -12.24 7.66 6.08
CA THR A 246 -11.85 8.76 5.20
C THR A 246 -12.42 8.54 3.80
N PRO A 247 -13.18 9.51 3.23
CA PRO A 247 -13.66 9.39 1.86
C PRO A 247 -12.49 9.20 0.88
N ILE A 248 -12.57 8.20 -0.01
CA ILE A 248 -11.49 7.85 -0.92
C ILE A 248 -12.02 7.50 -2.31
N ILE A 249 -11.31 8.00 -3.32
CA ILE A 249 -11.44 7.53 -4.71
C ILE A 249 -10.08 7.05 -5.22
N SER A 250 -10.09 6.10 -6.14
CA SER A 250 -8.87 5.48 -6.63
C SER A 250 -8.97 5.16 -8.12
N THR A 251 -7.87 5.27 -8.84
CA THR A 251 -7.73 4.52 -10.09
C THR A 251 -7.83 3.03 -9.78
N ASP A 252 -8.21 2.23 -10.77
CA ASP A 252 -8.35 0.78 -10.61
C ASP A 252 -6.97 0.10 -10.54
N VAL A 253 -6.31 0.21 -9.39
CA VAL A 253 -4.97 -0.36 -9.14
C VAL A 253 -4.90 -1.27 -7.93
N GLY A 254 -4.12 -2.33 -8.04
CA GLY A 254 -3.89 -3.27 -6.95
C GLY A 254 -5.21 -3.79 -6.39
N ILE A 255 -5.43 -3.59 -5.08
CA ILE A 255 -6.62 -4.03 -4.35
C ILE A 255 -7.80 -3.05 -4.43
N ALA A 256 -7.74 -2.00 -5.25
CA ALA A 256 -8.76 -0.95 -5.24
C ALA A 256 -10.16 -1.51 -5.48
N SER A 257 -10.37 -2.26 -6.56
CA SER A 257 -11.67 -2.87 -6.92
C SER A 257 -12.14 -3.99 -5.96
N GLU A 258 -11.24 -4.47 -5.09
CA GLU A 258 -11.55 -5.51 -4.11
C GLU A 258 -12.04 -4.93 -2.77
N ILE A 259 -11.68 -3.67 -2.50
CA ILE A 259 -11.98 -2.96 -1.25
C ILE A 259 -13.02 -1.87 -1.46
N LEU A 260 -12.91 -1.10 -2.54
CA LEU A 260 -13.76 0.05 -2.81
C LEU A 260 -15.01 -0.35 -3.61
N ASP A 261 -16.03 0.50 -3.54
CA ASP A 261 -17.20 0.44 -4.40
C ASP A 261 -16.81 0.83 -5.83
N GLU A 262 -17.49 0.29 -6.83
CA GLU A 262 -17.27 0.61 -8.25
C GLU A 262 -17.36 2.11 -8.52
N LYS A 263 -18.28 2.82 -7.87
CA LYS A 263 -18.42 4.28 -7.99
C LYS A 263 -17.22 5.06 -7.43
N SER A 264 -16.44 4.45 -6.55
CA SER A 264 -15.23 5.05 -6.00
C SER A 264 -13.99 4.79 -6.86
N ILE A 265 -14.15 4.04 -7.96
CA ILE A 265 -13.10 3.76 -8.93
C ILE A 265 -13.24 4.69 -10.13
N PHE A 266 -12.15 5.28 -10.58
CA PHE A 266 -12.15 6.21 -11.70
C PHE A 266 -11.03 5.97 -12.69
N ASP A 267 -11.20 6.44 -13.90
CA ASP A 267 -10.16 6.74 -14.87
C ASP A 267 -10.01 8.27 -15.05
N MET A 268 -9.07 8.70 -15.88
CA MET A 268 -8.80 10.13 -16.05
C MET A 268 -9.89 10.88 -16.83
N ASP A 269 -10.79 10.17 -17.51
CA ASP A 269 -11.88 10.76 -18.28
C ASP A 269 -13.15 10.97 -17.44
N ASN A 270 -13.29 10.19 -16.34
CA ASN A 270 -14.51 10.20 -15.51
C ASN A 270 -14.31 10.56 -14.03
N PHE A 271 -13.12 11.00 -13.62
CA PHE A 271 -12.79 11.20 -12.19
C PHE A 271 -13.73 12.16 -11.45
N LEU A 272 -14.39 13.10 -12.15
CA LEU A 272 -15.37 14.02 -11.56
C LEU A 272 -16.68 13.32 -11.16
N ASN A 273 -16.96 12.15 -11.72
CA ASN A 273 -18.14 11.35 -11.42
C ASN A 273 -17.88 10.32 -10.32
N ALA A 274 -16.63 10.22 -9.84
CA ALA A 274 -16.29 9.27 -8.80
C ALA A 274 -16.86 9.71 -7.44
N GLU A 275 -17.56 8.79 -6.79
CA GLU A 275 -18.23 9.02 -5.51
C GLU A 275 -17.65 8.08 -4.44
N PRO A 276 -17.06 8.62 -3.35
CA PRO A 276 -16.58 7.79 -2.25
C PRO A 276 -17.72 7.03 -1.56
N ASN A 277 -17.61 5.71 -1.45
CA ASN A 277 -18.50 4.90 -0.63
C ASN A 277 -17.77 4.44 0.64
N ILE A 278 -17.90 5.25 1.70
CA ILE A 278 -17.22 5.05 2.97
C ILE A 278 -17.60 3.72 3.62
N GLU A 279 -18.89 3.36 3.58
CA GLU A 279 -19.38 2.14 4.26
C GLU A 279 -18.85 0.88 3.59
N THR A 280 -18.81 0.83 2.26
CA THR A 280 -18.22 -0.30 1.53
C THR A 280 -16.73 -0.41 1.82
N ALA A 281 -15.99 0.69 1.74
CA ALA A 281 -14.56 0.72 2.06
C ALA A 281 -14.27 0.26 3.50
N TYR A 282 -15.04 0.76 4.48
CA TYR A 282 -14.92 0.38 5.88
C TYR A 282 -15.20 -1.11 6.09
N LYS A 283 -16.35 -1.61 5.61
CA LYS A 283 -16.77 -3.01 5.75
C LYS A 283 -15.72 -3.98 5.17
N ASN A 284 -15.17 -3.66 4.01
CA ASN A 284 -14.18 -4.53 3.35
C ASN A 284 -12.81 -4.43 4.03
N SER A 285 -12.36 -3.25 4.45
CA SER A 285 -11.11 -3.06 5.18
C SER A 285 -11.13 -3.73 6.55
N MET A 286 -12.27 -3.71 7.25
CA MET A 286 -12.42 -4.39 8.56
C MET A 286 -12.20 -5.91 8.48
N LYS A 287 -12.49 -6.57 7.36
CA LYS A 287 -12.18 -7.99 7.14
C LYS A 287 -10.68 -8.29 7.22
N LEU A 288 -9.86 -7.28 6.92
CA LEU A 288 -8.40 -7.36 6.95
C LEU A 288 -7.79 -6.89 8.29
N SER A 289 -8.64 -6.45 9.23
CA SER A 289 -8.16 -5.96 10.53
C SER A 289 -7.52 -7.08 11.36
N ILE A 290 -6.41 -6.75 12.03
CA ILE A 290 -5.77 -7.64 13.02
C ILE A 290 -6.76 -7.93 14.17
N PRO A 291 -6.88 -9.20 14.66
CA PRO A 291 -6.09 -10.38 14.30
C PRO A 291 -6.64 -11.17 13.10
N ASN A 292 -7.87 -10.89 12.64
CA ASN A 292 -8.54 -11.65 11.58
C ASN A 292 -7.74 -11.65 10.27
N GLY A 293 -7.06 -10.54 9.96
CA GLY A 293 -6.20 -10.42 8.80
C GLY A 293 -5.04 -11.43 8.73
N PHE A 294 -4.70 -12.08 9.86
CA PHE A 294 -3.66 -13.12 9.89
C PHE A 294 -4.17 -14.53 9.58
N VAL A 295 -5.47 -14.79 9.67
CA VAL A 295 -6.03 -16.17 9.61
C VAL A 295 -5.60 -16.89 8.34
N ARG A 296 -5.79 -16.26 7.17
CA ARG A 296 -5.45 -16.87 5.88
C ARG A 296 -3.94 -17.12 5.71
N TYR A 297 -3.09 -16.29 6.32
CA TYR A 297 -1.64 -16.53 6.35
C TYR A 297 -1.27 -17.73 7.19
N LEU A 298 -1.92 -17.89 8.36
CA LEU A 298 -1.70 -19.04 9.23
C LEU A 298 -2.13 -20.33 8.56
N GLU A 299 -3.24 -20.33 7.84
CA GLU A 299 -3.72 -21.47 7.04
C GLU A 299 -2.72 -21.81 5.92
N LEU A 300 -2.25 -20.81 5.18
CA LEU A 300 -1.26 -21.01 4.13
C LEU A 300 0.04 -21.62 4.68
N PHE A 301 0.58 -21.09 5.78
CA PHE A 301 1.82 -21.62 6.35
C PHE A 301 1.65 -23.06 6.84
N LYS A 302 0.52 -23.37 7.49
CA LYS A 302 0.20 -24.74 7.92
C LYS A 302 0.12 -25.70 6.73
N SER A 303 -0.57 -25.33 5.67
CA SER A 303 -0.74 -26.18 4.49
C SER A 303 0.60 -26.53 3.81
N LEU A 304 1.56 -25.59 3.80
CA LEU A 304 2.88 -25.82 3.21
C LEU A 304 3.76 -26.79 4.02
N VAL A 305 3.62 -26.80 5.34
CA VAL A 305 4.42 -27.68 6.20
C VAL A 305 3.89 -29.10 6.18
N ILE A 306 2.58 -29.29 5.93
CA ILE A 306 1.94 -30.62 5.85
C ILE A 306 2.21 -31.30 4.50
N LYS A 307 2.37 -30.53 3.41
CA LYS A 307 2.81 -31.01 2.11
C LYS A 307 4.32 -31.34 2.11
#